data_af28a7e28dd66b0e1e4053fd604a275d
#
_entry.id   af28a7e28dd66b0e1e4053fd604a275d
#
_cell.length_a   1.000
_cell.length_b   1.000
_cell.length_c   1.000
_cell.angle_alpha   90.00
_cell.angle_beta   90.00
_cell.angle_gamma   90.00
#
_symmetry.space_group_name_H-M   'P 1'
#
loop_
_entity.id
_entity.type
_entity.pdbx_description
1 polymer ?
#
loop_
_entity_poly.entity_id
_entity_poly.type
_entity_poly.pdbx_seq_one_letter_code
_entity_poly.pdbx_strand_id
1 'polypeptide(L)'
;MLRVRCLRGGSRGAEAAHLIGAMLGRAVTGWVQRAFQSTSSSAAAIQPQVLVEDTVTEPDSQECPVCAFNEWDPLEEVIVGRAENARVPPFTVEVKANTYEKYWPFYKKFGGQLFPEDHLKKAIAEIEEMCNILHLEGVTVRRPEPIDWSVQYSTPDFTSTGMYAAMPRDILLVVGNEIIEAPMAWRSRFFEYRAYRPLIKEYFRKGAKWTTAPKPTMADDLYDQDYPIRTVEDRHKLAAQGKFVTTEHEPCFDAADFIRAGRDIFVQRSQVTNFMGIEWMRRHLAPDYNVHIISFKDPNPMHIDATFNIIGPGLVLSNPDRPCRQIDMFMKAGWTVMKPPTPLVPDDHPLWMSSKWLSMNVLMLDEKRVMVDANEFSIQKMFESLGCSTLVNLHQENLHCGNGNM
;
A
#
# COMPACT_ATOMS: atom_id res chain seq x y z
N MET A 1 0.05 -7.78 3.80
CA MET A 1 -1.32 -8.32 4.11
C MET A 1 -2.36 -7.24 3.85
N LEU A 2 -3.58 -7.61 3.48
CA LEU A 2 -4.67 -6.66 3.23
C LEU A 2 -5.85 -7.00 4.14
N ARG A 3 -6.20 -6.12 5.05
CA ARG A 3 -7.40 -6.22 5.90
C ARG A 3 -8.65 -6.10 5.03
N VAL A 4 -9.51 -7.08 5.06
CA VAL A 4 -10.74 -7.11 4.25
C VAL A 4 -11.96 -6.85 5.12
N ARG A 5 -12.04 -7.50 6.28
CA ARG A 5 -13.13 -7.35 7.23
C ARG A 5 -12.62 -7.13 8.64
N CYS A 6 -13.21 -6.14 9.30
CA CYS A 6 -12.96 -5.82 10.70
C CYS A 6 -14.30 -5.49 11.36
N LEU A 7 -14.44 -5.83 12.64
CA LEU A 7 -15.54 -5.32 13.44
C LEU A 7 -15.40 -3.79 13.58
N ARG A 8 -16.51 -3.08 13.47
CA ARG A 8 -16.51 -1.63 13.69
C ARG A 8 -16.14 -1.34 15.14
N GLY A 9 -14.96 -0.76 15.36
CA GLY A 9 -14.56 -0.22 16.65
C GLY A 9 -15.41 0.98 17.05
N GLY A 10 -15.57 1.21 18.33
CA GLY A 10 -16.34 2.36 18.84
C GLY A 10 -15.74 3.71 18.42
N SER A 11 -16.58 4.69 18.26
CA SER A 11 -16.39 6.00 17.60
C SER A 11 -15.29 6.95 18.13
N ARG A 12 -14.54 6.58 19.19
CA ARG A 12 -13.60 7.52 19.84
C ARG A 12 -12.36 7.91 19.01
N GLY A 13 -11.89 7.04 18.12
CA GLY A 13 -10.74 7.35 17.25
C GLY A 13 -11.07 8.22 16.05
N ALA A 14 -12.33 8.18 15.58
CA ALA A 14 -12.77 8.95 14.42
C ALA A 14 -12.82 10.47 14.68
N GLU A 15 -13.09 10.90 15.91
CA GLU A 15 -13.15 12.33 16.26
C GLU A 15 -11.78 13.01 16.25
N ALA A 16 -10.74 12.32 16.69
CA ALA A 16 -9.38 12.87 16.69
C ALA A 16 -8.81 13.00 15.26
N ALA A 17 -9.13 12.05 14.38
CA ALA A 17 -8.74 12.10 12.97
C ALA A 17 -9.49 13.22 12.21
N HIS A 18 -10.76 13.44 12.52
CA HIS A 18 -11.57 14.49 11.92
C HIS A 18 -11.05 15.91 12.23
N LEU A 19 -10.48 16.13 13.40
CA LEU A 19 -9.84 17.39 13.77
C LEU A 19 -8.60 17.72 12.91
N ILE A 20 -7.81 16.73 12.52
CA ILE A 20 -6.68 16.91 11.61
C ILE A 20 -7.17 17.29 10.20
N GLY A 21 -8.22 16.63 9.71
CA GLY A 21 -8.83 16.94 8.42
C GLY A 21 -9.29 18.39 8.30
N ALA A 22 -9.94 18.90 9.35
CA ALA A 22 -10.41 20.28 9.39
C ALA A 22 -9.27 21.33 9.38
N MET A 23 -8.09 20.97 9.92
CA MET A 23 -6.92 21.85 9.91
C MET A 23 -6.17 21.86 8.58
N LEU A 24 -6.11 20.72 7.88
CA LEU A 24 -5.45 20.58 6.57
C LEU A 24 -6.29 21.20 5.44
N GLY A 25 -7.62 21.06 5.49
CA GLY A 25 -8.52 21.57 4.44
C GLY A 25 -8.50 23.10 4.28
N ARG A 26 -8.14 23.86 5.32
CA ARG A 26 -8.10 25.34 5.25
C ARG A 26 -6.86 25.90 4.55
N ALA A 27 -5.82 25.12 4.37
CA ALA A 27 -4.56 25.60 3.78
C ALA A 27 -4.52 25.48 2.24
N VAL A 28 -5.43 24.76 1.60
CA VAL A 28 -5.37 24.41 0.17
C VAL A 28 -6.45 25.08 -0.69
N THR A 29 -7.45 25.73 -0.10
CA THR A 29 -8.62 26.27 -0.83
C THR A 29 -8.41 27.60 -1.55
N GLY A 30 -7.19 28.10 -1.68
CA GLY A 30 -6.90 29.43 -2.25
C GLY A 30 -6.74 29.50 -3.78
N TRP A 31 -6.71 28.40 -4.54
CA TRP A 31 -6.23 28.48 -5.94
C TRP A 31 -7.10 27.87 -7.04
N VAL A 32 -8.27 27.34 -6.80
CA VAL A 32 -9.12 26.77 -7.88
C VAL A 32 -10.56 27.28 -7.79
N GLN A 33 -10.77 28.55 -8.07
CA GLN A 33 -12.10 29.07 -8.34
C GLN A 33 -12.09 30.09 -9.50
N ARG A 34 -11.84 29.63 -10.72
CA ARG A 34 -12.28 30.31 -11.97
C ARG A 34 -12.29 29.32 -13.13
N ALA A 35 -13.45 29.20 -13.71
CA ALA A 35 -13.85 28.67 -15.01
C ALA A 35 -14.73 27.44 -14.93
N PHE A 36 -16.03 27.67 -15.00
CA PHE A 36 -16.96 26.96 -15.88
C PHE A 36 -18.36 27.55 -15.68
N GLN A 37 -18.71 28.50 -16.55
CA GLN A 37 -20.11 28.83 -16.79
C GLN A 37 -20.57 28.05 -18.02
N SER A 38 -21.66 27.33 -17.83
CA SER A 38 -22.28 26.40 -18.77
C SER A 38 -23.19 27.07 -19.76
N THR A 39 -23.26 26.51 -20.94
CA THR A 39 -24.40 26.66 -21.85
C THR A 39 -25.25 25.42 -21.80
N SER A 40 -26.49 25.57 -21.40
CA SER A 40 -27.49 24.50 -21.41
C SER A 40 -28.08 24.33 -22.82
N SER A 41 -28.05 23.12 -23.37
CA SER A 41 -28.92 22.70 -24.44
C SER A 41 -29.68 21.45 -24.01
N SER A 42 -31.02 21.50 -24.13
CA SER A 42 -31.92 20.40 -23.81
C SER A 42 -31.80 19.28 -24.84
N ALA A 43 -31.34 18.10 -24.41
CA ALA A 43 -31.48 16.87 -25.18
C ALA A 43 -32.61 16.02 -24.59
N ALA A 44 -33.51 15.56 -25.45
CA ALA A 44 -34.61 14.70 -25.07
C ALA A 44 -34.11 13.37 -24.52
N ALA A 45 -34.65 12.96 -23.39
CA ALA A 45 -34.34 11.70 -22.74
C ALA A 45 -34.80 10.51 -23.60
N ILE A 46 -33.86 9.73 -24.11
CA ILE A 46 -34.12 8.39 -24.64
C ILE A 46 -34.22 7.46 -23.42
N GLN A 47 -35.43 6.92 -23.20
CA GLN A 47 -35.57 5.85 -22.17
C GLN A 47 -34.92 4.57 -22.69
N PRO A 48 -34.03 3.93 -21.92
CA PRO A 48 -33.50 2.63 -22.30
C PRO A 48 -34.60 1.59 -22.19
N GLN A 49 -34.88 0.88 -23.28
CA GLN A 49 -35.66 -0.36 -23.23
C GLN A 49 -34.81 -1.43 -22.55
N VAL A 50 -35.22 -1.82 -21.36
CA VAL A 50 -34.63 -2.98 -20.66
C VAL A 50 -35.15 -4.23 -21.37
N LEU A 51 -34.25 -4.90 -22.11
CA LEU A 51 -34.53 -6.15 -22.83
C LEU A 51 -33.79 -7.34 -22.19
N VAL A 52 -33.66 -7.41 -20.88
CA VAL A 52 -33.18 -8.61 -20.20
C VAL A 52 -33.93 -8.71 -18.88
N GLU A 53 -34.64 -9.80 -18.66
CA GLU A 53 -35.00 -10.22 -17.31
C GLU A 53 -33.69 -10.60 -16.60
N ASP A 54 -33.12 -9.62 -15.89
CA ASP A 54 -31.98 -9.85 -15.04
C ASP A 54 -32.41 -10.72 -13.86
N THR A 55 -32.07 -12.00 -13.93
CA THR A 55 -31.98 -12.85 -12.75
C THR A 55 -30.74 -12.45 -11.94
N VAL A 56 -30.62 -11.19 -11.59
CA VAL A 56 -29.75 -10.78 -10.48
C VAL A 56 -30.52 -11.21 -9.23
N THR A 57 -30.16 -12.39 -8.72
CA THR A 57 -30.56 -12.79 -7.37
C THR A 57 -30.18 -11.62 -6.46
N GLU A 58 -31.20 -11.05 -5.77
CA GLU A 58 -30.92 -10.06 -4.73
C GLU A 58 -29.81 -10.61 -3.83
N PRO A 59 -28.80 -9.79 -3.48
CA PRO A 59 -27.75 -10.24 -2.58
C PRO A 59 -28.46 -10.75 -1.32
N ASP A 60 -28.16 -12.00 -0.97
CA ASP A 60 -28.59 -12.61 0.27
C ASP A 60 -28.37 -11.55 1.36
N SER A 61 -29.30 -11.34 2.29
CA SER A 61 -29.27 -10.30 3.31
C SER A 61 -28.06 -10.39 4.27
N GLN A 62 -27.03 -11.07 3.84
CA GLN A 62 -25.74 -11.23 4.50
C GLN A 62 -25.00 -9.90 4.50
N GLU A 63 -24.54 -9.46 5.65
CA GLU A 63 -23.71 -8.28 5.83
C GLU A 63 -22.50 -8.34 4.86
N CYS A 64 -22.23 -7.20 4.18
CA CYS A 64 -21.12 -7.12 3.20
C CYS A 64 -19.82 -7.68 3.79
N PRO A 65 -19.16 -8.63 3.14
CA PRO A 65 -17.96 -9.26 3.66
C PRO A 65 -16.75 -8.32 3.72
N VAL A 66 -16.82 -7.18 3.03
CA VAL A 66 -15.76 -6.18 2.99
C VAL A 66 -16.15 -5.02 3.89
N CYS A 67 -15.36 -4.77 4.94
CA CYS A 67 -15.60 -3.70 5.90
C CYS A 67 -14.30 -3.35 6.64
N ALA A 68 -13.56 -2.34 6.15
CA ALA A 68 -12.34 -1.89 6.81
C ALA A 68 -12.18 -0.37 6.73
N PHE A 69 -12.07 0.28 7.88
CA PHE A 69 -12.00 1.74 7.99
C PHE A 69 -10.65 2.25 8.50
N ASN A 70 -9.88 1.42 9.20
CA ASN A 70 -8.61 1.79 9.81
C ASN A 70 -7.66 0.60 9.91
N GLU A 71 -6.51 0.79 10.52
CA GLU A 71 -5.46 -0.23 10.62
C GLU A 71 -5.47 -1.01 11.94
N TRP A 72 -6.41 -0.75 12.86
CA TRP A 72 -6.43 -1.33 14.22
C TRP A 72 -7.78 -1.94 14.66
N ASP A 73 -8.85 -1.83 13.89
CA ASP A 73 -10.12 -2.52 14.23
C ASP A 73 -9.92 -4.04 14.32
N PRO A 74 -10.70 -4.76 15.14
CA PRO A 74 -10.60 -6.22 15.23
C PRO A 74 -10.67 -6.88 13.87
N LEU A 75 -9.63 -7.63 13.53
CA LEU A 75 -9.44 -8.25 12.23
C LEU A 75 -10.18 -9.59 12.16
N GLU A 76 -11.15 -9.69 11.27
CA GLU A 76 -11.91 -10.94 11.03
C GLU A 76 -11.42 -11.69 9.78
N GLU A 77 -11.08 -10.97 8.72
CA GLU A 77 -10.63 -11.57 7.44
C GLU A 77 -9.51 -10.75 6.81
N VAL A 78 -8.51 -11.44 6.27
CA VAL A 78 -7.32 -10.85 5.68
C VAL A 78 -6.91 -11.59 4.41
N ILE A 79 -6.44 -10.85 3.40
CA ILE A 79 -5.75 -11.43 2.25
C ILE A 79 -4.25 -11.42 2.53
N VAL A 80 -3.65 -12.61 2.51
CA VAL A 80 -2.21 -12.82 2.61
C VAL A 80 -1.67 -13.23 1.25
N GLY A 81 -0.63 -12.54 0.79
CA GLY A 81 -0.04 -12.76 -0.53
C GLY A 81 0.69 -14.09 -0.69
N ARG A 82 1.26 -14.32 -1.89
CA ARG A 82 2.03 -15.52 -2.27
C ARG A 82 3.35 -15.13 -2.90
N ALA A 83 4.43 -15.83 -2.51
CA ALA A 83 5.76 -15.64 -3.07
C ALA A 83 6.11 -16.68 -4.17
N GLU A 84 5.25 -17.67 -4.41
CA GLU A 84 5.48 -18.71 -5.41
C GLU A 84 5.69 -18.09 -6.80
N ASN A 85 6.70 -18.57 -7.50
CA ASN A 85 7.12 -18.09 -8.82
C ASN A 85 7.57 -16.62 -8.87
N ALA A 86 7.85 -15.98 -7.72
CA ALA A 86 8.30 -14.60 -7.69
C ALA A 86 9.57 -14.38 -8.51
N ARG A 87 9.61 -13.27 -9.24
CA ARG A 87 10.69 -12.92 -10.17
C ARG A 87 11.32 -11.59 -9.81
N VAL A 88 12.61 -11.52 -10.05
CA VAL A 88 13.36 -10.27 -9.98
C VAL A 88 12.78 -9.33 -11.06
N PRO A 89 12.34 -8.10 -10.71
CA PRO A 89 11.81 -7.19 -11.71
C PRO A 89 12.88 -6.81 -12.75
N PRO A 90 12.52 -6.65 -14.03
CA PRO A 90 13.43 -6.09 -15.03
C PRO A 90 14.01 -4.76 -14.57
N PHE A 91 15.30 -4.51 -14.84
CA PHE A 91 16.00 -3.31 -14.37
C PHE A 91 15.67 -2.09 -15.25
N THR A 92 14.50 -1.54 -15.06
CA THR A 92 13.99 -0.32 -15.71
C THR A 92 14.28 0.92 -14.87
N VAL A 93 13.98 2.13 -15.40
CA VAL A 93 14.26 3.39 -14.68
C VAL A 93 13.50 3.50 -13.37
N GLU A 94 12.25 3.03 -13.33
CA GLU A 94 11.41 3.02 -12.13
C GLU A 94 11.93 2.03 -11.07
N VAL A 95 12.46 0.88 -11.49
CA VAL A 95 13.09 -0.09 -10.58
C VAL A 95 14.43 0.44 -10.07
N LYS A 96 15.24 1.04 -10.95
CA LYS A 96 16.50 1.69 -10.58
C LYS A 96 16.29 2.76 -9.51
N ALA A 97 15.26 3.60 -9.66
CA ALA A 97 14.99 4.67 -8.72
C ALA A 97 14.61 4.17 -7.31
N ASN A 98 13.96 3.01 -7.22
CA ASN A 98 13.47 2.43 -5.96
C ASN A 98 14.44 1.46 -5.29
N THR A 99 15.49 1.02 -6.00
CA THR A 99 16.46 0.05 -5.47
C THR A 99 17.79 0.72 -5.12
N TYR A 100 18.44 0.23 -4.07
CA TYR A 100 19.74 0.80 -3.66
C TYR A 100 20.86 0.47 -4.64
N GLU A 101 21.77 1.39 -4.84
CA GLU A 101 22.84 1.34 -5.84
C GLU A 101 23.72 0.09 -5.73
N LYS A 102 23.97 -0.37 -4.49
CA LYS A 102 24.78 -1.57 -4.21
C LYS A 102 24.17 -2.86 -4.80
N TYR A 103 22.85 -2.86 -5.07
CA TYR A 103 22.12 -4.01 -5.63
C TYR A 103 21.86 -3.92 -7.12
N TRP A 104 22.13 -2.79 -7.79
CA TRP A 104 21.89 -2.67 -9.23
C TRP A 104 22.57 -3.73 -10.10
N PRO A 105 23.83 -4.19 -9.79
CA PRO A 105 24.42 -5.30 -10.52
C PRO A 105 23.58 -6.57 -10.50
N PHE A 106 22.95 -6.89 -9.36
CA PHE A 106 22.04 -8.02 -9.23
C PHE A 106 20.82 -7.87 -10.14
N TYR A 107 20.11 -6.73 -10.08
CA TYR A 107 18.93 -6.50 -10.92
C TYR A 107 19.24 -6.50 -12.41
N LYS A 108 20.38 -5.95 -12.81
CA LYS A 108 20.86 -6.00 -14.20
C LYS A 108 21.11 -7.42 -14.69
N LYS A 109 21.64 -8.28 -13.82
CA LYS A 109 22.00 -9.65 -14.17
C LYS A 109 20.81 -10.60 -14.15
N PHE A 110 19.90 -10.45 -13.19
CA PHE A 110 18.84 -11.42 -12.91
C PHE A 110 17.43 -10.91 -13.23
N GLY A 111 17.27 -9.70 -13.75
CA GLY A 111 15.96 -9.13 -14.13
C GLY A 111 15.14 -10.08 -15.01
N GLY A 112 13.89 -10.35 -14.62
CA GLY A 112 12.99 -11.29 -15.28
C GLY A 112 13.19 -12.76 -14.90
N GLN A 113 14.24 -13.12 -14.13
CA GLN A 113 14.49 -14.48 -13.66
C GLN A 113 13.80 -14.74 -12.31
N LEU A 114 13.68 -16.01 -11.94
CA LEU A 114 13.24 -16.38 -10.59
C LEU A 114 14.19 -15.81 -9.54
N PHE A 115 13.65 -15.42 -8.40
CA PHE A 115 14.49 -15.21 -7.23
C PHE A 115 15.24 -16.51 -6.86
N PRO A 116 16.38 -16.44 -6.20
CA PRO A 116 17.10 -17.61 -5.75
C PRO A 116 16.20 -18.58 -4.99
N GLU A 117 16.31 -19.89 -5.30
CA GLU A 117 15.37 -20.90 -4.80
C GLU A 117 15.31 -20.96 -3.27
N ASP A 118 16.47 -20.84 -2.60
CA ASP A 118 16.52 -20.87 -1.14
C ASP A 118 15.78 -19.68 -0.50
N HIS A 119 15.80 -18.53 -1.17
CA HIS A 119 15.05 -17.35 -0.72
C HIS A 119 13.55 -17.54 -0.89
N LEU A 120 13.14 -18.06 -2.05
CA LEU A 120 11.72 -18.35 -2.30
C LEU A 120 11.19 -19.36 -1.30
N LYS A 121 11.93 -20.43 -1.01
CA LYS A 121 11.55 -21.43 -0.01
C LYS A 121 11.36 -20.82 1.38
N LYS A 122 12.30 -19.97 1.82
CA LYS A 122 12.20 -19.27 3.11
C LYS A 122 11.00 -18.33 3.14
N ALA A 123 10.86 -17.48 2.13
CA ALA A 123 9.73 -16.53 2.05
C ALA A 123 8.37 -17.25 2.05
N ILE A 124 8.24 -18.37 1.32
CA ILE A 124 7.02 -19.17 1.33
C ILE A 124 6.75 -19.75 2.73
N ALA A 125 7.78 -20.31 3.39
CA ALA A 125 7.63 -20.88 4.73
C ALA A 125 7.19 -19.83 5.76
N GLU A 126 7.74 -18.63 5.69
CA GLU A 126 7.39 -17.51 6.58
C GLU A 126 5.97 -17.00 6.35
N ILE A 127 5.53 -16.92 5.07
CA ILE A 127 4.14 -16.59 4.75
C ILE A 127 3.19 -17.66 5.30
N GLU A 128 3.52 -18.95 5.18
CA GLU A 128 2.68 -20.02 5.72
C GLU A 128 2.62 -19.99 7.25
N GLU A 129 3.74 -19.72 7.92
CA GLU A 129 3.75 -19.54 9.37
C GLU A 129 2.87 -18.36 9.81
N MET A 130 2.98 -17.23 9.12
CA MET A 130 2.11 -16.07 9.34
C MET A 130 0.63 -16.42 9.17
N CYS A 131 0.28 -17.21 8.14
CA CYS A 131 -1.10 -17.69 7.96
C CYS A 131 -1.55 -18.57 9.12
N ASN A 132 -0.68 -19.45 9.62
CA ASN A 132 -0.99 -20.32 10.76
C ASN A 132 -1.25 -19.51 12.03
N ILE A 133 -0.43 -18.50 12.33
CA ILE A 133 -0.63 -17.61 13.47
C ILE A 133 -1.99 -16.91 13.36
N LEU A 134 -2.31 -16.37 12.20
CA LEU A 134 -3.60 -15.69 11.96
C LEU A 134 -4.79 -16.61 12.15
N HIS A 135 -4.70 -17.87 11.68
CA HIS A 135 -5.74 -18.89 11.90
C HIS A 135 -5.90 -19.22 13.40
N LEU A 136 -4.79 -19.34 14.14
CA LEU A 136 -4.83 -19.59 15.59
C LEU A 136 -5.48 -18.44 16.36
N GLU A 137 -5.32 -17.22 15.87
CA GLU A 137 -5.97 -16.00 16.40
C GLU A 137 -7.43 -15.84 15.94
N GLY A 138 -7.97 -16.80 15.18
CA GLY A 138 -9.36 -16.81 14.72
C GLY A 138 -9.62 -15.96 13.47
N VAL A 139 -8.56 -15.51 12.78
CA VAL A 139 -8.69 -14.69 11.57
C VAL A 139 -8.85 -15.59 10.33
N THR A 140 -9.82 -15.29 9.50
CA THR A 140 -9.99 -15.95 8.19
C THR A 140 -8.92 -15.46 7.23
N VAL A 141 -8.06 -16.36 6.77
CA VAL A 141 -6.99 -16.05 5.82
C VAL A 141 -7.42 -16.45 4.40
N ARG A 142 -7.36 -15.48 3.48
CA ARG A 142 -7.61 -15.69 2.05
C ARG A 142 -6.30 -15.56 1.29
N ARG A 143 -6.12 -16.42 0.28
CA ARG A 143 -4.88 -16.45 -0.52
C ARG A 143 -5.20 -16.21 -2.00
N PRO A 144 -4.36 -15.41 -2.72
CA PRO A 144 -4.51 -15.24 -4.16
C PRO A 144 -4.19 -16.53 -4.91
N GLU A 145 -4.56 -16.59 -6.20
CA GLU A 145 -4.19 -17.69 -7.08
C GLU A 145 -2.69 -17.67 -7.40
N PRO A 146 -2.03 -18.82 -7.44
CA PRO A 146 -0.67 -18.92 -7.95
C PRO A 146 -0.64 -18.62 -9.44
N ILE A 147 0.28 -17.74 -9.87
CA ILE A 147 0.44 -17.35 -11.27
C ILE A 147 1.87 -17.66 -11.72
N ASP A 148 2.02 -18.06 -12.97
CA ASP A 148 3.32 -18.09 -13.64
C ASP A 148 3.71 -16.68 -14.10
N TRP A 149 4.58 -16.04 -13.35
CA TRP A 149 5.08 -14.68 -13.64
C TRP A 149 6.16 -14.66 -14.73
N SER A 150 6.55 -15.83 -15.27
CA SER A 150 7.53 -15.93 -16.37
C SER A 150 6.98 -15.49 -17.72
N VAL A 151 5.66 -15.55 -17.85
CA VAL A 151 5.01 -15.25 -19.13
C VAL A 151 5.22 -13.78 -19.46
N GLN A 152 5.97 -13.54 -20.53
CA GLN A 152 6.15 -12.20 -21.07
C GLN A 152 4.83 -11.68 -21.65
N TYR A 153 4.55 -10.43 -21.40
CA TYR A 153 3.40 -9.72 -21.97
C TYR A 153 3.83 -8.39 -22.58
N SER A 154 3.06 -7.96 -23.57
CA SER A 154 3.23 -6.67 -24.24
C SER A 154 1.93 -5.91 -24.25
N THR A 155 2.02 -4.61 -24.02
CA THR A 155 1.00 -3.62 -24.33
C THR A 155 1.44 -2.85 -25.58
N PRO A 156 0.66 -1.89 -26.10
CA PRO A 156 1.15 -1.01 -27.17
C PRO A 156 2.40 -0.21 -26.77
N ASP A 157 2.62 0.03 -25.46
CA ASP A 157 3.59 1.00 -24.97
C ASP A 157 4.83 0.37 -24.33
N PHE A 158 4.73 -0.88 -23.84
CA PHE A 158 5.86 -1.57 -23.21
C PHE A 158 5.76 -3.09 -23.25
N THR A 159 6.87 -3.74 -22.98
CA THR A 159 6.97 -5.19 -22.77
C THR A 159 7.63 -5.49 -21.45
N SER A 160 7.09 -6.46 -20.70
CA SER A 160 7.62 -6.86 -19.38
C SER A 160 7.30 -8.32 -19.08
N THR A 161 7.86 -8.84 -17.99
CA THR A 161 7.40 -10.04 -17.29
C THR A 161 6.68 -9.62 -16.02
N GLY A 162 5.97 -10.57 -15.38
CA GLY A 162 5.39 -10.34 -14.05
C GLY A 162 6.46 -10.33 -12.96
N MET A 163 6.04 -9.99 -11.73
CA MET A 163 6.91 -9.99 -10.56
C MET A 163 6.44 -11.02 -9.52
N TYR A 164 5.33 -10.82 -8.84
CA TYR A 164 4.85 -11.68 -7.76
C TYR A 164 3.41 -11.31 -7.33
N ALA A 165 2.87 -12.02 -6.33
CA ALA A 165 1.63 -11.66 -5.65
C ALA A 165 1.81 -11.68 -4.12
N ALA A 166 2.99 -11.29 -3.64
CA ALA A 166 3.31 -11.35 -2.21
C ALA A 166 2.69 -10.20 -1.41
N MET A 167 2.46 -9.04 -2.04
CA MET A 167 2.12 -7.79 -1.36
C MET A 167 0.73 -7.28 -1.75
N PRO A 168 -0.38 -7.90 -1.24
CA PRO A 168 -1.74 -7.46 -1.58
C PRO A 168 -2.02 -6.01 -1.18
N ARG A 169 -1.37 -5.51 -0.13
CA ARG A 169 -1.53 -4.14 0.37
C ARG A 169 -1.02 -3.08 -0.61
N ASP A 170 -0.09 -3.44 -1.50
CA ASP A 170 0.45 -2.53 -2.51
C ASP A 170 -0.53 -2.32 -3.65
N ILE A 171 -1.28 -3.36 -4.01
CA ILE A 171 -2.16 -3.35 -5.18
C ILE A 171 -3.63 -3.15 -4.84
N LEU A 172 -4.05 -3.42 -3.63
CA LEU A 172 -5.44 -3.33 -3.18
C LEU A 172 -5.54 -2.41 -1.97
N LEU A 173 -6.46 -1.45 -2.03
CA LEU A 173 -6.87 -0.64 -0.89
C LEU A 173 -8.32 -0.96 -0.56
N VAL A 174 -8.60 -1.30 0.69
CA VAL A 174 -9.98 -1.43 1.18
C VAL A 174 -10.36 -0.18 1.95
N VAL A 175 -11.46 0.47 1.54
CA VAL A 175 -12.00 1.65 2.21
C VAL A 175 -13.50 1.43 2.45
N GLY A 176 -13.89 1.25 3.70
CA GLY A 176 -15.26 0.86 4.04
C GLY A 176 -15.62 -0.49 3.42
N ASN A 177 -16.63 -0.53 2.56
CA ASN A 177 -17.09 -1.72 1.84
C ASN A 177 -16.55 -1.80 0.40
N GLU A 178 -15.57 -0.98 0.05
CA GLU A 178 -15.01 -0.90 -1.29
C GLU A 178 -13.59 -1.47 -1.36
N ILE A 179 -13.32 -2.28 -2.39
CA ILE A 179 -11.99 -2.72 -2.79
C ILE A 179 -11.57 -1.90 -4.00
N ILE A 180 -10.49 -1.13 -3.86
CA ILE A 180 -9.91 -0.30 -4.92
C ILE A 180 -8.64 -0.99 -5.42
N GLU A 181 -8.59 -1.33 -6.72
CA GLU A 181 -7.39 -1.82 -7.39
C GLU A 181 -6.50 -0.63 -7.79
N ALA A 182 -5.29 -0.59 -7.24
CA ALA A 182 -4.28 0.41 -7.60
C ALA A 182 -3.73 0.19 -9.02
N PRO A 183 -3.38 1.25 -9.75
CA PRO A 183 -2.84 1.15 -11.09
C PRO A 183 -1.43 0.59 -11.13
N MET A 184 -0.67 0.70 -10.04
CA MET A 184 0.75 0.40 -9.86
C MET A 184 1.68 1.30 -10.69
N ALA A 185 2.93 1.43 -10.24
CA ALA A 185 3.93 2.25 -10.92
C ALA A 185 4.96 1.43 -11.70
N TRP A 186 5.13 0.14 -11.39
CA TRP A 186 6.12 -0.69 -12.05
C TRP A 186 5.49 -1.52 -13.17
N ARG A 187 6.11 -1.50 -14.34
CA ARG A 187 5.67 -2.28 -15.50
C ARG A 187 5.54 -3.78 -15.18
N SER A 188 6.46 -4.33 -14.39
CA SER A 188 6.41 -5.72 -13.93
C SER A 188 5.24 -6.05 -12.99
N ARG A 189 4.57 -5.04 -12.44
CA ARG A 189 3.40 -5.20 -11.56
C ARG A 189 2.07 -4.88 -12.25
N PHE A 190 2.09 -4.53 -13.51
CA PHE A 190 0.90 -4.08 -14.26
C PHE A 190 -0.26 -5.07 -14.21
N PHE A 191 0.01 -6.37 -14.32
CA PHE A 191 -1.00 -7.44 -14.28
C PHE A 191 -1.05 -8.21 -12.95
N GLU A 192 -0.43 -7.73 -11.88
CA GLU A 192 -0.40 -8.40 -10.59
C GLU A 192 -1.81 -8.62 -10.00
N TYR A 193 -2.77 -7.73 -10.27
CA TYR A 193 -4.17 -7.85 -9.85
C TYR A 193 -4.83 -9.18 -10.31
N ARG A 194 -4.30 -9.83 -11.34
CA ARG A 194 -4.86 -11.10 -11.86
C ARG A 194 -4.87 -12.20 -10.81
N ALA A 195 -3.86 -12.25 -9.94
CA ALA A 195 -3.79 -13.21 -8.85
C ALA A 195 -4.95 -13.04 -7.85
N TYR A 196 -5.40 -11.83 -7.64
CA TYR A 196 -6.46 -11.50 -6.68
C TYR A 196 -7.85 -11.51 -7.30
N ARG A 197 -7.96 -11.55 -8.63
CA ARG A 197 -9.22 -11.44 -9.37
C ARG A 197 -10.30 -12.44 -8.94
N PRO A 198 -10.01 -13.73 -8.65
CA PRO A 198 -11.02 -14.66 -8.16
C PRO A 198 -11.62 -14.24 -6.82
N LEU A 199 -10.79 -13.77 -5.87
CA LEU A 199 -11.23 -13.28 -4.57
C LEU A 199 -12.10 -12.03 -4.70
N ILE A 200 -11.67 -11.07 -5.52
CA ILE A 200 -12.41 -9.82 -5.72
C ILE A 200 -13.77 -10.08 -6.33
N LYS A 201 -13.86 -11.00 -7.32
CA LYS A 201 -15.15 -11.43 -7.90
C LYS A 201 -16.07 -12.08 -6.85
N GLU A 202 -15.52 -12.86 -5.93
CA GLU A 202 -16.30 -13.46 -4.85
C GLU A 202 -16.85 -12.38 -3.92
N TYR A 203 -16.01 -11.44 -3.48
CA TYR A 203 -16.44 -10.31 -2.64
C TYR A 203 -17.49 -9.45 -3.34
N PHE A 204 -17.32 -9.17 -4.63
CA PHE A 204 -18.29 -8.42 -5.43
C PHE A 204 -19.65 -9.11 -5.48
N ARG A 205 -19.70 -10.43 -5.70
CA ARG A 205 -20.96 -11.20 -5.69
C ARG A 205 -21.66 -11.17 -4.33
N LYS A 206 -20.89 -10.99 -3.25
CA LYS A 206 -21.38 -10.86 -1.88
C LYS A 206 -21.69 -9.40 -1.47
N GLY A 207 -21.74 -8.46 -2.41
CA GLY A 207 -22.15 -7.09 -2.20
C GLY A 207 -21.04 -6.07 -1.92
N ALA A 208 -19.75 -6.44 -2.04
CA ALA A 208 -18.67 -5.48 -1.94
C ALA A 208 -18.62 -4.57 -3.17
N LYS A 209 -18.31 -3.30 -2.97
CA LYS A 209 -18.01 -2.39 -4.06
C LYS A 209 -16.60 -2.69 -4.59
N TRP A 210 -16.46 -2.73 -5.91
CA TRP A 210 -15.19 -2.98 -6.58
C TRP A 210 -14.90 -1.90 -7.61
N THR A 211 -13.77 -1.22 -7.45
CA THR A 211 -13.32 -0.17 -8.36
C THR A 211 -11.89 -0.46 -8.82
N THR A 212 -11.65 -0.29 -10.09
CA THR A 212 -10.30 -0.28 -10.67
C THR A 212 -9.93 1.16 -10.99
N ALA A 213 -8.86 1.67 -10.40
CA ALA A 213 -8.32 2.98 -10.77
C ALA A 213 -7.89 3.00 -12.24
N PRO A 214 -7.89 4.16 -12.92
CA PRO A 214 -7.40 4.24 -14.29
C PRO A 214 -6.01 3.64 -14.39
N LYS A 215 -5.85 2.63 -15.26
CA LYS A 215 -4.52 2.07 -15.56
C LYS A 215 -3.78 3.04 -16.47
N PRO A 216 -2.59 3.55 -16.08
CA PRO A 216 -1.77 4.34 -16.99
C PRO A 216 -1.29 3.46 -18.14
N THR A 217 -0.99 4.08 -19.27
CA THR A 217 -0.38 3.39 -20.42
C THR A 217 0.99 2.81 -20.08
N MET A 218 1.64 3.37 -19.06
CA MET A 218 3.04 3.10 -18.67
C MET A 218 4.03 3.33 -19.82
N ALA A 219 3.69 4.26 -20.72
CA ALA A 219 4.60 4.79 -21.72
C ALA A 219 5.80 5.48 -21.02
N ASP A 220 6.83 5.73 -21.81
CA ASP A 220 8.07 6.32 -21.29
C ASP A 220 7.85 7.69 -20.63
N ASP A 221 6.83 8.44 -21.05
CA ASP A 221 6.46 9.76 -20.50
C ASP A 221 5.97 9.70 -19.04
N LEU A 222 5.56 8.52 -18.55
CA LEU A 222 5.22 8.34 -17.13
C LEU A 222 6.45 8.42 -16.22
N TYR A 223 7.64 8.29 -16.77
CA TYR A 223 8.90 8.24 -16.03
C TYR A 223 9.89 9.28 -16.54
N ASP A 224 10.64 9.89 -15.62
CA ASP A 224 11.85 10.65 -15.96
C ASP A 224 12.93 9.65 -16.41
N GLN A 225 13.10 9.46 -17.72
CA GLN A 225 14.04 8.50 -18.30
C GLN A 225 15.49 8.83 -17.94
N ASP A 226 15.80 10.10 -17.71
CA ASP A 226 17.11 10.60 -17.33
C ASP A 226 17.25 10.81 -15.83
N TYR A 227 16.35 10.20 -14.99
CA TYR A 227 16.34 10.38 -13.55
C TYR A 227 17.74 10.24 -12.96
N PRO A 228 18.34 11.34 -12.43
CA PRO A 228 19.78 11.47 -12.30
C PRO A 228 20.32 10.83 -11.00
N ILE A 229 19.88 9.60 -10.70
CA ILE A 229 20.29 8.89 -9.51
C ILE A 229 21.55 8.05 -9.80
N ARG A 230 22.61 8.25 -9.02
CA ARG A 230 23.86 7.51 -9.11
C ARG A 230 24.40 7.11 -7.74
N THR A 231 24.11 7.90 -6.70
CA THR A 231 24.60 7.75 -5.34
C THR A 231 23.50 8.01 -4.33
N VAL A 232 23.75 7.64 -3.07
CA VAL A 232 22.86 7.95 -1.94
C VAL A 232 22.66 9.45 -1.78
N GLU A 233 23.69 10.25 -2.02
CA GLU A 233 23.65 11.72 -1.94
C GLU A 233 22.71 12.30 -3.00
N ASP A 234 22.67 11.72 -4.21
CA ASP A 234 21.73 12.13 -5.26
C ASP A 234 20.29 11.91 -4.78
N ARG A 235 19.98 10.79 -4.09
CA ARG A 235 18.66 10.52 -3.53
C ARG A 235 18.23 11.62 -2.56
N HIS A 236 19.09 11.97 -1.60
CA HIS A 236 18.82 13.04 -0.64
C HIS A 236 18.55 14.38 -1.33
N LYS A 237 19.35 14.70 -2.34
CA LYS A 237 19.22 15.95 -3.10
C LYS A 237 17.92 16.00 -3.91
N LEU A 238 17.60 14.91 -4.61
CA LEU A 238 16.37 14.80 -5.43
C LEU A 238 15.12 14.84 -4.56
N ALA A 239 15.09 14.07 -3.47
CA ALA A 239 13.98 14.08 -2.53
C ALA A 239 13.78 15.44 -1.86
N ALA A 240 14.86 16.14 -1.51
CA ALA A 240 14.78 17.51 -0.97
C ALA A 240 14.21 18.52 -1.99
N GLN A 241 14.41 18.27 -3.30
CA GLN A 241 13.85 19.06 -4.40
C GLN A 241 12.42 18.64 -4.78
N GLY A 242 11.87 17.60 -4.17
CA GLY A 242 10.56 17.04 -4.55
C GLY A 242 10.56 16.38 -5.94
N LYS A 243 11.72 15.89 -6.40
CA LYS A 243 11.86 15.19 -7.68
C LYS A 243 11.75 13.68 -7.50
N PHE A 244 10.90 13.08 -8.30
CA PHE A 244 10.60 11.65 -8.29
C PHE A 244 10.73 11.07 -9.70
N VAL A 245 10.93 9.76 -9.80
CA VAL A 245 11.02 9.08 -11.09
C VAL A 245 9.70 9.09 -11.84
N THR A 246 8.56 8.97 -11.15
CA THR A 246 7.23 9.08 -11.75
C THR A 246 6.90 10.55 -12.01
N THR A 247 6.53 10.86 -13.24
CA THR A 247 6.05 12.17 -13.68
C THR A 247 4.56 12.35 -13.34
N GLU A 248 4.01 13.51 -13.70
CA GLU A 248 2.56 13.77 -13.58
C GLU A 248 1.86 13.57 -14.96
N HIS A 249 2.32 12.59 -15.77
CA HIS A 249 1.75 12.35 -17.11
C HIS A 249 0.37 11.68 -17.01
N GLU A 250 0.23 10.66 -16.19
CA GLU A 250 -1.05 9.94 -15.94
C GLU A 250 -1.17 9.60 -14.45
N PRO A 251 -2.41 9.37 -13.93
CA PRO A 251 -2.61 8.91 -12.54
C PRO A 251 -1.86 7.61 -12.28
N CYS A 252 -0.99 7.61 -11.26
CA CYS A 252 -0.19 6.47 -10.88
C CYS A 252 -0.03 6.42 -9.37
N PHE A 253 -0.29 5.26 -8.76
CA PHE A 253 -0.07 5.05 -7.33
C PHE A 253 -0.01 3.57 -6.97
N ASP A 254 0.74 3.28 -5.91
CA ASP A 254 0.65 2.02 -5.17
C ASP A 254 -0.26 2.25 -3.95
N ALA A 255 -1.14 1.30 -3.64
CA ALA A 255 -2.09 1.43 -2.53
C ALA A 255 -1.41 1.53 -1.16
N ALA A 256 -0.19 1.01 -1.01
CA ALA A 256 0.59 1.07 0.21
C ALA A 256 1.13 2.49 0.56
N ASP A 257 0.95 3.47 -0.31
CA ASP A 257 1.20 4.88 0.03
C ASP A 257 0.03 5.55 0.76
N PHE A 258 -1.09 4.84 0.96
CA PHE A 258 -2.28 5.31 1.66
C PHE A 258 -2.46 4.59 2.99
N ILE A 259 -2.74 5.32 4.06
CA ILE A 259 -3.05 4.77 5.38
C ILE A 259 -4.36 5.36 5.91
N ARG A 260 -5.20 4.51 6.51
CA ARG A 260 -6.57 4.85 6.90
C ARG A 260 -6.67 5.15 8.39
N ALA A 261 -7.50 6.13 8.72
CA ALA A 261 -7.90 6.46 10.07
C ALA A 261 -9.37 6.92 10.09
N GLY A 262 -10.29 5.97 9.94
CA GLY A 262 -11.71 6.27 9.84
C GLY A 262 -12.06 6.93 8.50
N ARG A 263 -12.54 8.18 8.56
CA ARG A 263 -12.84 8.98 7.37
C ARG A 263 -11.65 9.75 6.80
N ASP A 264 -10.54 9.76 7.50
CA ASP A 264 -9.32 10.43 7.06
C ASP A 264 -8.32 9.41 6.52
N ILE A 265 -7.81 9.68 5.35
CA ILE A 265 -6.83 8.85 4.66
C ILE A 265 -5.60 9.71 4.42
N PHE A 266 -4.47 9.26 4.94
CA PHE A 266 -3.20 9.95 4.77
C PHE A 266 -2.40 9.31 3.64
N VAL A 267 -1.78 10.13 2.80
CA VAL A 267 -1.03 9.67 1.63
C VAL A 267 0.25 10.46 1.46
N GLN A 268 1.30 9.80 0.96
CA GLN A 268 2.53 10.47 0.55
C GLN A 268 2.69 10.52 -0.97
N ARG A 269 3.34 11.56 -1.48
CA ARG A 269 3.97 11.57 -2.80
C ARG A 269 5.27 10.78 -2.72
N SER A 270 5.44 9.79 -3.58
CA SER A 270 6.59 8.88 -3.54
C SER A 270 7.15 8.60 -4.94
N GLN A 271 8.12 7.71 -5.05
CA GLN A 271 8.65 7.24 -6.34
C GLN A 271 7.61 6.44 -7.14
N VAL A 272 6.55 5.93 -6.49
CA VAL A 272 5.52 5.07 -7.09
C VAL A 272 4.12 5.70 -7.06
N THR A 273 3.95 6.85 -6.41
CA THR A 273 2.66 7.54 -6.28
C THR A 273 2.83 8.99 -6.69
N ASN A 274 2.12 9.44 -7.73
CA ASN A 274 2.16 10.82 -8.21
C ASN A 274 0.95 11.65 -7.72
N PHE A 275 0.99 12.97 -7.91
CA PHE A 275 -0.09 13.85 -7.48
C PHE A 275 -1.38 13.61 -8.26
N MET A 276 -1.31 13.22 -9.54
CA MET A 276 -2.51 12.86 -10.31
C MET A 276 -3.21 11.63 -9.72
N GLY A 277 -2.46 10.62 -9.28
CA GLY A 277 -3.01 9.45 -8.58
C GLY A 277 -3.65 9.81 -7.25
N ILE A 278 -3.01 10.68 -6.46
CA ILE A 278 -3.58 11.20 -5.22
C ILE A 278 -4.87 11.99 -5.48
N GLU A 279 -4.88 12.85 -6.49
CA GLU A 279 -6.05 13.65 -6.85
C GLU A 279 -7.20 12.78 -7.37
N TRP A 280 -6.88 11.73 -8.13
CA TRP A 280 -7.90 10.76 -8.55
C TRP A 280 -8.55 10.10 -7.31
N MET A 281 -7.76 9.63 -6.37
CA MET A 281 -8.27 9.01 -5.13
C MET A 281 -9.11 10.01 -4.32
N ARG A 282 -8.67 11.26 -4.21
CA ARG A 282 -9.42 12.31 -3.51
C ARG A 282 -10.79 12.54 -4.13
N ARG A 283 -10.89 12.62 -5.46
CA ARG A 283 -12.16 12.79 -6.17
C ARG A 283 -13.04 11.57 -6.07
N HIS A 284 -12.44 10.38 -6.14
CA HIS A 284 -13.17 9.12 -6.07
C HIS A 284 -13.83 8.91 -4.70
N LEU A 285 -13.12 9.23 -3.64
CA LEU A 285 -13.59 9.00 -2.27
C LEU A 285 -14.44 10.14 -1.69
N ALA A 286 -14.49 11.31 -2.35
CA ALA A 286 -15.32 12.42 -1.92
C ALA A 286 -16.81 12.13 -2.17
N PRO A 287 -17.74 12.63 -1.31
CA PRO A 287 -17.50 13.44 -0.12
C PRO A 287 -17.31 12.62 1.18
N ASP A 288 -17.33 11.28 1.09
CA ASP A 288 -17.42 10.41 2.27
C ASP A 288 -16.10 10.32 3.06
N TYR A 289 -14.96 10.51 2.38
CA TYR A 289 -13.62 10.43 2.96
C TYR A 289 -12.78 11.65 2.58
N ASN A 290 -11.83 11.99 3.47
CA ASN A 290 -10.87 13.06 3.27
C ASN A 290 -9.50 12.46 2.97
N VAL A 291 -8.88 12.85 1.87
CA VAL A 291 -7.52 12.41 1.50
C VAL A 291 -6.53 13.54 1.79
N HIS A 292 -5.60 13.30 2.71
CA HIS A 292 -4.63 14.28 3.21
C HIS A 292 -3.22 13.91 2.78
N ILE A 293 -2.53 14.85 2.13
CA ILE A 293 -1.13 14.66 1.75
C ILE A 293 -0.25 14.97 2.96
N ILE A 294 0.56 14.00 3.36
CA ILE A 294 1.64 14.18 4.33
C ILE A 294 2.98 13.91 3.65
N SER A 295 4.03 14.49 4.17
CA SER A 295 5.36 14.41 3.57
C SER A 295 6.43 14.13 4.62
N PHE A 296 7.49 13.47 4.18
CA PHE A 296 8.57 13.01 5.05
C PHE A 296 9.93 13.52 4.57
N LYS A 297 10.91 13.53 5.46
CA LYS A 297 12.32 13.73 5.09
C LYS A 297 12.92 12.37 4.72
N ASP A 298 12.35 11.72 3.72
CA ASP A 298 12.77 10.43 3.22
C ASP A 298 13.59 10.59 1.93
N PRO A 299 14.81 10.06 1.85
CA PRO A 299 15.61 10.10 0.62
C PRO A 299 15.09 9.15 -0.47
N ASN A 300 14.31 8.14 -0.10
CA ASN A 300 13.77 7.15 -1.03
C ASN A 300 12.32 6.81 -0.67
N PRO A 301 11.38 7.75 -0.81
CA PRO A 301 10.00 7.53 -0.42
C PRO A 301 9.34 6.49 -1.32
N MET A 302 8.93 5.40 -0.71
CA MET A 302 8.16 4.31 -1.31
C MET A 302 7.43 3.60 -0.18
N HIS A 303 6.12 3.53 -0.26
CA HIS A 303 5.21 3.01 0.75
C HIS A 303 5.34 3.72 2.12
N ILE A 304 4.21 4.03 2.72
CA ILE A 304 4.19 4.86 3.93
C ILE A 304 4.45 4.08 5.23
N ASP A 305 4.22 2.78 5.21
CA ASP A 305 4.13 1.89 6.36
C ASP A 305 5.46 1.68 7.13
N ALA A 306 6.60 1.79 6.45
CA ALA A 306 7.94 1.79 7.09
C ALA A 306 8.41 3.19 7.52
N THR A 307 7.53 4.20 7.43
CA THR A 307 7.85 5.61 7.73
C THR A 307 6.85 6.21 8.71
N PHE A 308 5.57 5.87 8.56
CA PHE A 308 4.49 6.36 9.39
C PHE A 308 3.38 5.30 9.47
N ASN A 309 3.15 4.74 10.65
CA ASN A 309 2.19 3.67 10.83
C ASN A 309 1.21 3.99 11.97
N ILE A 310 -0.09 4.00 11.68
CA ILE A 310 -1.15 4.24 12.66
C ILE A 310 -1.52 2.91 13.30
N ILE A 311 -1.26 2.78 14.61
CA ILE A 311 -1.37 1.52 15.34
C ILE A 311 -2.53 1.47 16.34
N GLY A 312 -3.28 2.55 16.45
CA GLY A 312 -4.43 2.65 17.36
C GLY A 312 -5.13 4.00 17.24
N PRO A 313 -6.26 4.17 17.94
CA PRO A 313 -6.97 5.45 17.96
C PRO A 313 -6.09 6.57 18.52
N GLY A 314 -5.74 7.53 17.65
CA GLY A 314 -4.87 8.65 18.04
C GLY A 314 -3.44 8.25 18.40
N LEU A 315 -2.96 7.09 17.95
CA LEU A 315 -1.62 6.57 18.23
C LEU A 315 -0.87 6.23 16.95
N VAL A 316 0.30 6.81 16.75
CA VAL A 316 1.09 6.66 15.56
C VAL A 316 2.57 6.40 15.83
N LEU A 317 3.17 5.48 15.09
CA LEU A 317 4.61 5.30 15.00
C LEU A 317 5.14 6.23 13.90
N SER A 318 6.12 7.08 14.23
CA SER A 318 6.79 7.96 13.28
C SER A 318 8.29 7.67 13.27
N ASN A 319 8.80 7.32 12.10
CA ASN A 319 10.19 6.98 11.88
C ASN A 319 11.11 8.18 12.22
N PRO A 320 12.06 8.04 13.15
CA PRO A 320 12.93 9.14 13.55
C PRO A 320 13.93 9.56 12.46
N ASP A 321 14.32 8.63 11.56
CA ASP A 321 15.25 8.91 10.45
C ASP A 321 14.53 9.57 9.25
N ARG A 322 13.18 9.45 9.19
CA ARG A 322 12.33 9.97 8.14
C ARG A 322 11.16 10.76 8.72
N PRO A 323 11.43 11.84 9.48
CA PRO A 323 10.40 12.54 10.24
C PRO A 323 9.32 13.13 9.34
N CYS A 324 8.06 12.98 9.78
CA CYS A 324 6.91 13.60 9.16
C CYS A 324 6.98 15.13 9.31
N ARG A 325 6.84 15.87 8.20
CA ARG A 325 6.88 17.34 8.22
C ARG A 325 5.64 17.95 8.89
N GLN A 326 4.52 17.24 8.89
CA GLN A 326 3.25 17.68 9.47
C GLN A 326 3.01 17.11 10.88
N ILE A 327 4.03 16.58 11.55
CA ILE A 327 3.89 15.89 12.85
C ILE A 327 3.23 16.75 13.95
N ASP A 328 3.52 18.06 13.95
CA ASP A 328 2.92 19.00 14.90
C ASP A 328 1.40 19.10 14.80
N MET A 329 0.83 18.81 13.61
CA MET A 329 -0.61 18.81 13.42
C MET A 329 -1.26 17.62 14.10
N PHE A 330 -0.62 16.44 14.04
CA PHE A 330 -1.07 15.25 14.75
C PHE A 330 -1.02 15.49 16.27
N MET A 331 0.08 16.03 16.79
CA MET A 331 0.21 16.36 18.21
C MET A 331 -0.84 17.39 18.67
N LYS A 332 -1.09 18.45 17.88
CA LYS A 332 -2.11 19.45 18.20
C LYS A 332 -3.52 18.89 18.14
N ALA A 333 -3.77 17.86 17.36
CA ALA A 333 -5.04 17.13 17.32
C ALA A 333 -5.17 16.08 18.43
N GLY A 334 -4.23 16.04 19.38
CA GLY A 334 -4.27 15.14 20.53
C GLY A 334 -3.71 13.74 20.26
N TRP A 335 -3.03 13.53 19.12
CA TRP A 335 -2.41 12.25 18.85
C TRP A 335 -1.10 12.05 19.63
N THR A 336 -0.91 10.83 20.09
CA THR A 336 0.36 10.38 20.66
C THR A 336 1.27 9.92 19.52
N VAL A 337 2.41 10.59 19.38
CA VAL A 337 3.43 10.26 18.38
C VAL A 337 4.56 9.51 19.06
N MET A 338 4.73 8.25 18.69
CA MET A 338 5.77 7.39 19.22
C MET A 338 6.92 7.24 18.21
N LYS A 339 8.14 7.21 18.75
CA LYS A 339 9.32 6.84 17.99
C LYS A 339 9.54 5.35 18.16
N PRO A 340 9.52 4.54 17.10
CA PRO A 340 9.88 3.13 17.20
C PRO A 340 11.36 3.00 17.61
N PRO A 341 11.73 1.93 18.31
CA PRO A 341 13.13 1.65 18.62
C PRO A 341 13.95 1.43 17.35
N THR A 342 15.25 1.61 17.44
CA THR A 342 16.16 1.32 16.34
C THR A 342 16.03 -0.16 15.95
N PRO A 343 15.85 -0.49 14.66
CA PRO A 343 15.77 -1.85 14.18
C PRO A 343 17.02 -2.66 14.51
N LEU A 344 16.83 -3.94 14.81
CA LEU A 344 17.91 -4.87 15.15
C LEU A 344 18.54 -5.54 13.93
N VAL A 345 17.95 -5.36 12.75
CA VAL A 345 18.49 -5.87 11.49
C VAL A 345 19.92 -5.36 11.29
N PRO A 346 20.92 -6.25 11.07
CA PRO A 346 22.31 -5.85 10.84
C PRO A 346 22.46 -4.94 9.62
N ASP A 347 23.44 -4.03 9.64
CA ASP A 347 23.69 -3.09 8.53
C ASP A 347 24.17 -3.78 7.26
N ASP A 348 24.76 -4.97 7.37
CA ASP A 348 25.21 -5.80 6.25
C ASP A 348 24.12 -6.73 5.70
N HIS A 349 22.94 -6.75 6.32
CA HIS A 349 21.82 -7.54 5.87
C HIS A 349 21.35 -7.09 4.47
N PRO A 350 21.19 -7.99 3.52
CA PRO A 350 20.81 -7.64 2.14
C PRO A 350 19.31 -7.33 2.05
N LEU A 351 18.92 -6.14 2.44
CA LEU A 351 17.52 -5.70 2.40
C LEU A 351 16.96 -5.45 0.97
N TRP A 352 17.77 -5.62 -0.06
CA TRP A 352 17.44 -5.50 -1.50
C TRP A 352 16.63 -4.25 -1.87
N MET A 353 15.29 -4.29 -1.76
CA MET A 353 14.37 -3.18 -2.02
C MET A 353 13.80 -2.55 -0.75
N SER A 354 14.14 -3.08 0.42
CA SER A 354 13.51 -2.75 1.68
C SER A 354 14.41 -1.89 2.56
N SER A 355 13.80 -1.29 3.57
CA SER A 355 14.47 -0.56 4.63
C SER A 355 14.54 -1.42 5.89
N LYS A 356 15.58 -1.27 6.71
CA LYS A 356 15.63 -1.86 8.05
C LYS A 356 14.44 -1.43 8.94
N TRP A 357 13.80 -0.31 8.62
CA TRP A 357 12.61 0.18 9.30
C TRP A 357 11.33 -0.61 9.01
N LEU A 358 11.42 -1.73 8.26
CA LEU A 358 10.34 -2.71 8.17
C LEU A 358 9.90 -3.25 9.54
N SER A 359 10.76 -3.19 10.55
CA SER A 359 10.41 -3.53 11.94
C SER A 359 9.17 -2.80 12.45
N MET A 360 8.89 -1.60 11.94
CA MET A 360 7.68 -0.83 12.30
C MET A 360 6.47 -1.10 11.42
N ASN A 361 6.60 -1.91 10.36
CA ASN A 361 5.49 -2.35 9.51
C ASN A 361 4.80 -3.56 10.15
N VAL A 362 4.03 -3.31 11.18
CA VAL A 362 3.34 -4.31 11.99
C VAL A 362 1.89 -4.48 11.56
N LEU A 363 1.29 -5.62 11.88
CA LEU A 363 -0.14 -5.86 11.69
C LEU A 363 -0.85 -5.85 13.05
N MET A 364 -1.66 -4.84 13.30
CA MET A 364 -2.58 -4.86 14.44
C MET A 364 -3.72 -5.84 14.15
N LEU A 365 -3.96 -6.81 15.03
CA LEU A 365 -5.16 -7.65 14.94
C LEU A 365 -6.36 -6.97 15.60
N ASP A 366 -6.09 -6.18 16.61
CA ASP A 366 -6.99 -5.23 17.28
C ASP A 366 -6.13 -4.22 18.06
N GLU A 367 -6.74 -3.39 18.91
CA GLU A 367 -6.04 -2.38 19.72
C GLU A 367 -5.04 -2.97 20.73
N LYS A 368 -5.07 -4.31 20.96
CA LYS A 368 -4.27 -4.99 22.01
C LYS A 368 -3.43 -6.14 21.50
N ARG A 369 -3.65 -6.60 20.26
CA ARG A 369 -2.89 -7.69 19.69
C ARG A 369 -2.20 -7.21 18.41
N VAL A 370 -0.90 -7.43 18.35
CA VAL A 370 -0.06 -7.00 17.23
C VAL A 370 0.84 -8.14 16.77
N MET A 371 0.93 -8.33 15.46
CA MET A 371 1.92 -9.23 14.86
C MET A 371 3.17 -8.43 14.52
N VAL A 372 4.32 -8.90 14.98
CA VAL A 372 5.64 -8.30 14.83
C VAL A 372 6.68 -9.32 14.41
N ASP A 373 7.82 -8.86 13.90
CA ASP A 373 8.95 -9.73 13.58
C ASP A 373 9.56 -10.36 14.84
N ALA A 374 9.89 -11.65 14.76
CA ALA A 374 10.47 -12.44 15.84
C ALA A 374 11.83 -11.91 16.31
N ASN A 375 12.63 -11.36 15.41
CA ASN A 375 13.97 -10.88 15.74
C ASN A 375 14.00 -9.45 16.26
N GLU A 376 12.91 -8.72 16.12
CA GLU A 376 12.79 -7.32 16.53
C GLU A 376 12.32 -7.19 18.00
N PHE A 377 13.13 -7.72 18.94
CA PHE A 377 12.81 -7.73 20.38
C PHE A 377 12.56 -6.33 20.97
N SER A 378 13.17 -5.31 20.40
CA SER A 378 13.00 -3.94 20.87
C SER A 378 11.60 -3.42 20.60
N ILE A 379 11.02 -3.71 19.41
CA ILE A 379 9.66 -3.31 19.08
C ILE A 379 8.62 -4.16 19.82
N GLN A 380 8.90 -5.45 20.04
CA GLN A 380 8.07 -6.31 20.88
C GLN A 380 7.89 -5.71 22.26
N LYS A 381 9.01 -5.39 22.96
CA LYS A 381 8.99 -4.73 24.27
C LYS A 381 8.26 -3.39 24.28
N MET A 382 8.37 -2.62 23.19
CA MET A 382 7.63 -1.38 23.05
C MET A 382 6.12 -1.64 23.07
N PHE A 383 5.63 -2.59 22.27
CA PHE A 383 4.21 -2.95 22.24
C PHE A 383 3.72 -3.56 23.56
N GLU A 384 4.52 -4.39 24.22
CA GLU A 384 4.22 -4.91 25.57
C GLU A 384 4.08 -3.77 26.58
N SER A 385 4.93 -2.75 26.52
CA SER A 385 4.83 -1.56 27.38
C SER A 385 3.56 -0.72 27.15
N LEU A 386 2.96 -0.85 25.94
CA LEU A 386 1.67 -0.26 25.60
C LEU A 386 0.48 -1.14 26.02
N GLY A 387 0.75 -2.29 26.63
CA GLY A 387 -0.26 -3.26 27.02
C GLY A 387 -0.78 -4.13 25.88
N CYS A 388 -0.03 -4.24 24.80
CA CYS A 388 -0.34 -5.13 23.67
C CYS A 388 0.29 -6.51 23.89
N SER A 389 -0.42 -7.55 23.50
CA SER A 389 0.14 -8.89 23.31
C SER A 389 0.81 -8.97 21.94
N THR A 390 2.07 -9.38 21.92
CA THR A 390 2.84 -9.55 20.70
C THR A 390 2.72 -10.97 20.16
N LEU A 391 2.29 -11.08 18.92
CA LEU A 391 2.29 -12.31 18.14
C LEU A 391 3.54 -12.29 17.26
N VAL A 392 4.38 -13.30 17.42
CA VAL A 392 5.73 -13.29 16.84
C VAL A 392 5.74 -14.14 15.57
N ASN A 393 6.01 -13.49 14.44
CA ASN A 393 6.23 -14.18 13.16
C ASN A 393 7.72 -14.23 12.84
N LEU A 394 8.20 -15.40 12.39
CA LEU A 394 9.58 -15.55 11.98
C LEU A 394 9.79 -14.86 10.60
N HIS A 395 10.61 -13.80 10.59
CA HIS A 395 11.26 -13.21 9.42
C HIS A 395 10.39 -12.59 8.29
N GLN A 396 9.76 -11.46 8.53
CA GLN A 396 9.27 -10.58 7.43
C GLN A 396 10.39 -10.16 6.44
N GLU A 397 11.64 -10.31 6.80
CA GLU A 397 12.81 -9.90 6.03
C GLU A 397 12.93 -10.61 4.68
N ASN A 398 12.52 -11.87 4.59
CA ASN A 398 12.59 -12.65 3.36
C ASN A 398 11.43 -12.36 2.38
N LEU A 399 10.32 -11.75 2.86
CA LEU A 399 9.20 -11.37 2.02
C LEU A 399 9.50 -10.19 1.09
N HIS A 400 10.43 -9.34 1.48
CA HIS A 400 10.74 -8.12 0.75
C HIS A 400 11.90 -8.26 -0.22
N CYS A 401 12.31 -9.45 -0.55
CA CYS A 401 13.34 -9.81 -1.54
C CYS A 401 14.52 -10.56 -0.94
N GLY A 402 14.50 -11.81 -1.20
CA GLY A 402 15.68 -12.65 -1.32
C GLY A 402 16.92 -12.27 -0.51
N ASN A 403 16.99 -12.67 0.74
CA ASN A 403 18.24 -12.62 1.49
C ASN A 403 19.14 -13.76 1.01
N GLY A 404 20.17 -13.46 0.29
CA GLY A 404 21.13 -14.42 -0.18
C GLY A 404 22.53 -14.10 0.26
N ASN A 405 23.07 -14.98 1.03
CA ASN A 405 24.50 -15.18 0.95
C ASN A 405 24.85 -15.72 -0.45
N MET A 406 25.44 -14.89 -1.27
CA MET A 406 26.33 -15.28 -2.35
C MET A 406 27.69 -14.64 -2.12
#